data_c08b13ae533f0367dad2ec61915e1738
#
_entry.id   c08b13ae533f0367dad2ec61915e1738
#
_cell.length_a   1.000
_cell.length_b   1.000
_cell.length_c   1.000
_cell.angle_alpha   90.00
_cell.angle_beta   90.00
_cell.angle_gamma   90.00
#
_symmetry.space_group_name_H-M   'P 1'
#
loop_
_entity.id
_entity.type
_entity.pdbx_description
1 polymer ?
#
loop_
_entity_poly.entity_id
_entity_poly.type
_entity_poly.pdbx_seq_one_letter_code
_entity_poly.pdbx_strand_id
1 'polypeptide(L)'
;MRRKATLFDIAAALGISTGTVHRALHNNPGVSAATRDRVLEVSESLGYRPNLAARFLSQKTDFRMSVNTLIGTTSFWDEVRGGIEEGARALGLDNVELDFRTYPLLGDGEEEAFNAALESESNGIILFPSRPKSLRGWMKRATRAKVPVVCVSTDAPDTGRVAVVSIDTMASGSLAADLLGRFCGGKGTAAATLSALSINEHAEKIRAFQSTLAGLHPEMKFLEPVEDHDIESEAYDKCRKLFATHPDLRALYITTEASIPVIEAARDTGMLGQLSIIATDLFPKLADELRAGNVAATIYQRPRSQGRLAFQVLYDYLVEGRAANPQVTLAPHLVMRGNLDFFLQRQPVLGRVKSASAGAANGRFSGAGANAVSDTDVSDNFD
;
A
#
# COMPACT_ATOMS: atom_id res chain seq x y z
N MET A 1 4.18 7.85 -30.88
CA MET A 1 5.13 7.40 -29.84
C MET A 1 6.54 7.47 -30.37
N ARG A 2 7.46 8.23 -29.75
CA ARG A 2 8.87 8.22 -30.15
C ARG A 2 9.50 6.87 -29.75
N ARG A 3 10.13 6.19 -30.69
CA ARG A 3 10.88 4.94 -30.46
C ARG A 3 11.95 5.20 -29.39
N LYS A 4 12.03 4.36 -28.35
CA LYS A 4 13.08 4.44 -27.33
C LYS A 4 14.45 4.17 -27.97
N ALA A 5 15.45 4.98 -27.62
CA ALA A 5 16.82 4.75 -28.06
C ALA A 5 17.36 3.42 -27.51
N THR A 6 18.11 2.71 -28.32
CA THR A 6 18.71 1.41 -28.01
C THR A 6 20.24 1.49 -28.01
N LEU A 7 20.93 0.45 -27.54
CA LEU A 7 22.38 0.32 -27.66
C LEU A 7 22.86 0.41 -29.12
N PHE A 8 22.04 -0.06 -30.07
CA PHE A 8 22.32 0.04 -31.49
C PHE A 8 22.30 1.50 -31.98
N ASP A 9 21.40 2.31 -31.46
CA ASP A 9 21.30 3.72 -31.84
C ASP A 9 22.53 4.51 -31.38
N ILE A 10 23.04 4.23 -30.15
CA ILE A 10 24.28 4.81 -29.63
C ILE A 10 25.50 4.32 -30.44
N ALA A 11 25.55 3.02 -30.70
CA ALA A 11 26.64 2.41 -31.47
C ALA A 11 26.70 3.01 -32.88
N ALA A 12 25.56 3.17 -33.56
CA ALA A 12 25.44 3.81 -34.86
C ALA A 12 25.85 5.29 -34.83
N ALA A 13 25.43 6.05 -33.82
CA ALA A 13 25.77 7.47 -33.67
C ALA A 13 27.29 7.70 -33.46
N LEU A 14 27.96 6.75 -32.85
CA LEU A 14 29.41 6.84 -32.54
C LEU A 14 30.31 6.06 -33.48
N GLY A 15 29.76 5.23 -34.38
CA GLY A 15 30.53 4.40 -35.31
C GLY A 15 31.33 3.31 -34.59
N ILE A 16 30.85 2.80 -33.43
CA ILE A 16 31.52 1.76 -32.62
C ILE A 16 30.64 0.53 -32.46
N SER A 17 31.20 -0.57 -31.98
CA SER A 17 30.42 -1.79 -31.74
C SER A 17 29.50 -1.65 -30.52
N THR A 18 28.35 -2.35 -30.53
CA THR A 18 27.44 -2.44 -29.36
C THR A 18 28.14 -2.99 -28.13
N GLY A 19 29.11 -3.90 -28.31
CA GLY A 19 29.94 -4.42 -27.22
C GLY A 19 30.86 -3.36 -26.60
N THR A 20 31.33 -2.38 -27.39
CA THR A 20 32.11 -1.24 -26.88
C THR A 20 31.20 -0.26 -26.12
N VAL A 21 30.00 0.03 -26.65
CA VAL A 21 29.00 0.83 -25.96
C VAL A 21 28.65 0.19 -24.62
N HIS A 22 28.36 -1.09 -24.61
CA HIS A 22 28.06 -1.85 -23.36
C HIS A 22 29.18 -1.75 -22.33
N ARG A 23 30.45 -1.99 -22.74
CA ARG A 23 31.60 -1.86 -21.82
C ARG A 23 31.75 -0.45 -21.28
N ALA A 24 31.55 0.57 -22.11
CA ALA A 24 31.63 1.97 -21.72
C ALA A 24 30.54 2.34 -20.66
N LEU A 25 29.30 1.96 -20.90
CA LEU A 25 28.16 2.24 -19.99
C LEU A 25 28.29 1.53 -18.65
N HIS A 26 28.94 0.35 -18.62
CA HIS A 26 29.11 -0.45 -17.39
C HIS A 26 30.48 -0.34 -16.73
N ASN A 27 31.30 0.63 -17.15
CA ASN A 27 32.66 0.85 -16.63
C ASN A 27 33.57 -0.39 -16.71
N ASN A 28 33.32 -1.26 -17.68
CA ASN A 28 34.12 -2.48 -17.86
C ASN A 28 35.46 -2.13 -18.52
N PRO A 29 36.52 -2.95 -18.28
CA PRO A 29 37.82 -2.75 -18.89
C PRO A 29 37.79 -2.91 -20.43
N GLY A 30 38.79 -2.31 -21.11
CA GLY A 30 38.92 -2.38 -22.58
C GLY A 30 38.26 -1.25 -23.36
N VAL A 31 37.89 -0.14 -22.68
CA VAL A 31 37.39 1.10 -23.30
C VAL A 31 38.18 2.28 -22.71
N SER A 32 38.68 3.17 -23.60
CA SER A 32 39.37 4.40 -23.18
C SER A 32 38.43 5.37 -22.45
N ALA A 33 38.97 6.21 -21.57
CA ALA A 33 38.19 7.25 -20.87
C ALA A 33 37.47 8.17 -21.88
N ALA A 34 38.16 8.62 -22.90
CA ALA A 34 37.58 9.49 -23.93
C ALA A 34 36.41 8.83 -24.70
N THR A 35 36.50 7.52 -24.98
CA THR A 35 35.41 6.77 -25.62
C THR A 35 34.23 6.62 -24.67
N ARG A 36 34.49 6.41 -23.35
CA ARG A 36 33.47 6.30 -22.34
C ARG A 36 32.69 7.61 -22.21
N ASP A 37 33.38 8.73 -22.09
CA ASP A 37 32.75 10.04 -21.96
C ASP A 37 31.84 10.36 -23.16
N ARG A 38 32.31 10.06 -24.40
CA ARG A 38 31.49 10.22 -25.60
C ARG A 38 30.25 9.31 -25.63
N VAL A 39 30.37 8.08 -25.13
CA VAL A 39 29.22 7.16 -25.02
C VAL A 39 28.20 7.68 -24.01
N LEU A 40 28.66 8.19 -22.87
CA LEU A 40 27.76 8.77 -21.85
C LEU A 40 27.05 10.00 -22.40
N GLU A 41 27.75 10.93 -23.04
CA GLU A 41 27.18 12.14 -23.66
C GLU A 41 26.12 11.80 -24.71
N VAL A 42 26.41 10.88 -25.64
CA VAL A 42 25.46 10.47 -26.67
C VAL A 42 24.29 9.70 -26.09
N SER A 43 24.51 8.86 -25.06
CA SER A 43 23.43 8.15 -24.39
C SER A 43 22.44 9.11 -23.73
N GLU A 44 22.95 10.17 -23.11
CA GLU A 44 22.12 11.22 -22.47
C GLU A 44 21.35 12.03 -23.55
N SER A 45 22.03 12.43 -24.63
CA SER A 45 21.41 13.20 -25.73
C SER A 45 20.30 12.44 -26.45
N LEU A 46 20.44 11.12 -26.60
CA LEU A 46 19.44 10.23 -27.19
C LEU A 46 18.36 9.81 -26.20
N GLY A 47 18.47 10.19 -24.92
CA GLY A 47 17.56 9.75 -23.86
C GLY A 47 17.61 8.23 -23.65
N TYR A 48 18.78 7.60 -23.92
CA TYR A 48 18.96 6.18 -23.69
C TYR A 48 18.91 5.88 -22.21
N ARG A 49 18.05 4.94 -21.86
CA ARG A 49 18.03 4.32 -20.54
C ARG A 49 18.35 2.84 -20.69
N PRO A 50 19.31 2.29 -19.91
CA PRO A 50 19.60 0.86 -19.96
C PRO A 50 18.31 0.06 -19.82
N ASN A 51 18.06 -0.84 -20.76
CA ASN A 51 16.96 -1.80 -20.61
C ASN A 51 17.40 -2.87 -19.60
N LEU A 52 17.08 -2.61 -18.35
CA LEU A 52 17.39 -3.56 -17.27
C LEU A 52 16.69 -4.90 -17.49
N ALA A 53 15.49 -4.91 -18.09
CA ALA A 53 14.79 -6.14 -18.47
C ALA A 53 15.63 -7.00 -19.43
N ALA A 54 16.19 -6.41 -20.48
CA ALA A 54 17.07 -7.13 -21.41
C ALA A 54 18.34 -7.63 -20.71
N ARG A 55 18.87 -6.88 -19.74
CA ARG A 55 20.02 -7.28 -18.92
C ARG A 55 19.66 -8.45 -18.00
N PHE A 56 18.52 -8.41 -17.32
CA PHE A 56 18.06 -9.48 -16.44
C PHE A 56 17.68 -10.74 -17.22
N LEU A 57 16.98 -10.61 -18.36
CA LEU A 57 16.68 -11.72 -19.25
C LEU A 57 17.93 -12.40 -19.82
N SER A 58 19.00 -11.63 -20.09
CA SER A 58 20.26 -12.16 -20.64
C SER A 58 21.16 -12.79 -19.57
N GLN A 59 21.05 -12.38 -18.30
CA GLN A 59 21.92 -12.82 -17.21
C GLN A 59 21.32 -13.93 -16.33
N LYS A 60 20.04 -14.33 -16.53
CA LYS A 60 19.31 -15.25 -15.62
C LYS A 60 19.41 -14.81 -14.15
N THR A 61 19.52 -13.52 -13.89
CA THR A 61 19.70 -12.98 -12.53
C THR A 61 18.33 -12.78 -11.94
N ASP A 62 18.09 -13.39 -10.80
CA ASP A 62 16.87 -13.20 -10.04
C ASP A 62 16.76 -11.74 -9.58
N PHE A 63 15.59 -11.17 -9.75
CA PHE A 63 15.29 -9.80 -9.43
C PHE A 63 14.71 -9.77 -8.01
N ARG A 64 15.46 -9.23 -7.05
CA ARG A 64 15.03 -9.21 -5.66
C ARG A 64 14.38 -7.87 -5.31
N MET A 65 13.14 -7.90 -4.86
CA MET A 65 12.43 -6.77 -4.27
C MET A 65 12.16 -7.04 -2.79
N SER A 66 12.64 -6.17 -1.92
CA SER A 66 12.28 -6.24 -0.50
C SER A 66 10.95 -5.53 -0.25
N VAL A 67 10.11 -6.13 0.59
CA VAL A 67 8.79 -5.63 0.98
C VAL A 67 8.76 -5.47 2.48
N ASN A 68 8.89 -4.24 2.95
CA ASN A 68 9.01 -3.90 4.37
C ASN A 68 7.69 -3.32 4.87
N THR A 69 6.93 -4.11 5.62
CA THR A 69 5.59 -3.75 6.12
C THR A 69 5.39 -4.23 7.55
N LEU A 70 4.37 -3.69 8.20
CA LEU A 70 3.87 -4.25 9.45
C LEU A 70 3.36 -5.70 9.24
N ILE A 71 3.41 -6.51 10.29
CA ILE A 71 2.66 -7.77 10.34
C ILE A 71 1.16 -7.43 10.28
N GLY A 72 0.71 -6.46 11.08
CA GLY A 72 -0.69 -6.05 11.20
C GLY A 72 -1.49 -6.93 12.15
N THR A 73 -2.55 -6.38 12.70
CA THR A 73 -3.51 -7.08 13.56
C THR A 73 -4.72 -7.59 12.79
N THR A 74 -4.93 -7.09 11.59
CA THR A 74 -6.02 -7.48 10.68
C THR A 74 -5.50 -7.86 9.30
N SER A 75 -6.41 -8.03 8.33
CA SER A 75 -6.09 -8.44 6.98
C SER A 75 -5.46 -7.35 6.10
N PHE A 76 -5.38 -6.08 6.52
CA PHE A 76 -4.91 -4.98 5.67
C PHE A 76 -3.53 -5.26 5.04
N TRP A 77 -2.54 -5.58 5.89
CA TRP A 77 -1.18 -5.83 5.40
C TRP A 77 -1.05 -7.14 4.64
N ASP A 78 -1.86 -8.16 4.97
CA ASP A 78 -1.95 -9.40 4.18
C ASP A 78 -2.50 -9.10 2.78
N GLU A 79 -3.50 -8.24 2.67
CA GLU A 79 -4.05 -7.78 1.39
C GLU A 79 -3.03 -6.97 0.58
N VAL A 80 -2.25 -6.08 1.22
CA VAL A 80 -1.17 -5.34 0.54
C VAL A 80 -0.13 -6.33 -0.01
N ARG A 81 0.36 -7.25 0.83
CA ARG A 81 1.34 -8.27 0.41
C ARG A 81 0.78 -9.16 -0.70
N GLY A 82 -0.47 -9.61 -0.55
CA GLY A 82 -1.16 -10.39 -1.59
C GLY A 82 -1.29 -9.65 -2.92
N GLY A 83 -1.53 -8.34 -2.89
CA GLY A 83 -1.54 -7.49 -4.08
C GLY A 83 -0.17 -7.40 -4.76
N ILE A 84 0.92 -7.31 -3.98
CA ILE A 84 2.29 -7.33 -4.50
C ILE A 84 2.58 -8.67 -5.20
N GLU A 85 2.22 -9.78 -4.57
CA GLU A 85 2.37 -11.13 -5.16
C GLU A 85 1.55 -11.30 -6.44
N GLU A 86 0.32 -10.77 -6.47
CA GLU A 86 -0.51 -10.77 -7.68
C GLU A 86 0.12 -9.98 -8.80
N GLY A 87 0.69 -8.80 -8.50
CA GLY A 87 1.42 -7.99 -9.47
C GLY A 87 2.59 -8.76 -10.08
N ALA A 88 3.37 -9.47 -9.27
CA ALA A 88 4.48 -10.30 -9.74
C ALA A 88 3.98 -11.47 -10.61
N ARG A 89 2.95 -12.19 -10.16
CA ARG A 89 2.37 -13.31 -10.92
C ARG A 89 1.75 -12.89 -12.25
N ALA A 90 1.08 -11.76 -12.29
CA ALA A 90 0.44 -11.26 -13.52
C ALA A 90 1.43 -10.97 -14.65
N LEU A 91 2.68 -10.67 -14.32
CA LEU A 91 3.74 -10.46 -15.30
C LEU A 91 4.40 -11.78 -15.77
N GLY A 92 4.01 -12.93 -15.22
CA GLY A 92 4.59 -14.24 -15.56
C GLY A 92 6.09 -14.30 -15.27
N LEU A 93 6.54 -13.60 -14.24
CA LEU A 93 7.96 -13.46 -13.92
C LEU A 93 8.37 -14.54 -12.92
N ASP A 94 8.96 -15.62 -13.43
CA ASP A 94 9.56 -16.65 -12.60
C ASP A 94 10.90 -16.20 -11.94
N ASN A 95 11.37 -15.02 -12.30
CA ASN A 95 12.66 -14.46 -11.88
C ASN A 95 12.56 -13.24 -10.96
N VAL A 96 11.40 -12.98 -10.37
CA VAL A 96 11.22 -11.96 -9.33
C VAL A 96 11.12 -12.63 -7.96
N GLU A 97 12.13 -12.45 -7.15
CA GLU A 97 12.12 -12.84 -5.74
C GLU A 97 11.53 -11.72 -4.91
N LEU A 98 10.46 -12.01 -4.17
CA LEU A 98 9.86 -11.10 -3.19
C LEU A 98 10.36 -11.48 -1.80
N ASP A 99 11.11 -10.58 -1.16
CA ASP A 99 11.66 -10.76 0.19
C ASP A 99 10.80 -9.95 1.19
N PHE A 100 9.84 -10.62 1.84
CA PHE A 100 8.95 -10.01 2.81
C PHE A 100 9.61 -9.87 4.17
N ARG A 101 9.80 -8.63 4.62
CA ARG A 101 10.37 -8.27 5.91
C ARG A 101 9.30 -7.57 6.75
N THR A 102 8.76 -8.29 7.70
CA THR A 102 7.68 -7.77 8.54
C THR A 102 8.18 -7.46 9.95
N TYR A 103 7.59 -6.45 10.56
CA TYR A 103 7.86 -6.04 11.94
C TYR A 103 6.54 -5.85 12.71
N PRO A 104 6.57 -6.07 14.06
CA PRO A 104 5.32 -6.24 14.81
C PRO A 104 4.57 -4.95 15.10
N LEU A 105 5.29 -3.85 15.33
CA LEU A 105 4.72 -2.59 15.80
C LEU A 105 5.22 -1.41 14.97
N LEU A 106 4.50 -0.29 15.06
CA LEU A 106 4.86 0.97 14.41
C LEU A 106 6.26 1.44 14.83
N GLY A 107 7.17 1.45 13.86
CA GLY A 107 8.56 1.89 14.03
C GLY A 107 9.44 0.95 14.87
N ASP A 108 8.94 -0.17 15.33
CA ASP A 108 9.73 -1.16 16.05
C ASP A 108 10.15 -2.25 15.05
N GLY A 109 11.45 -2.33 14.76
CA GLY A 109 12.01 -3.20 13.72
C GLY A 109 11.99 -2.62 12.29
N GLU A 110 11.46 -1.42 12.08
CA GLU A 110 11.37 -0.79 10.76
C GLU A 110 12.75 -0.45 10.18
N GLU A 111 13.64 0.11 11.01
CA GLU A 111 15.00 0.46 10.59
C GLU A 111 15.86 -0.78 10.33
N GLU A 112 15.72 -1.80 11.17
CA GLU A 112 16.39 -3.11 11.01
C GLU A 112 15.96 -3.79 9.72
N ALA A 113 14.65 -3.81 9.42
CA ALA A 113 14.13 -4.37 8.18
C ALA A 113 14.65 -3.61 6.96
N PHE A 114 14.72 -2.27 7.04
CA PHE A 114 15.27 -1.46 5.97
C PHE A 114 16.77 -1.71 5.76
N ASN A 115 17.56 -1.77 6.85
CA ASN A 115 18.97 -2.10 6.77
C ASN A 115 19.21 -3.47 6.14
N ALA A 116 18.48 -4.48 6.60
CA ALA A 116 18.58 -5.83 6.07
C ALA A 116 18.19 -5.90 4.58
N ALA A 117 17.25 -5.07 4.11
CA ALA A 117 16.91 -4.97 2.69
C ALA A 117 18.08 -4.41 1.86
N LEU A 118 18.82 -3.42 2.39
CA LEU A 118 20.00 -2.89 1.73
C LEU A 118 21.17 -3.88 1.72
N GLU A 119 21.36 -4.63 2.81
CA GLU A 119 22.43 -5.63 2.95
C GLU A 119 22.19 -6.88 2.09
N SER A 120 20.92 -7.20 1.81
CA SER A 120 20.55 -8.33 0.93
C SER A 120 20.67 -8.04 -0.56
N GLU A 121 21.27 -6.90 -0.94
CA GLU A 121 21.44 -6.46 -2.33
C GLU A 121 20.12 -6.39 -3.11
N SER A 122 19.04 -6.01 -2.43
CA SER A 122 17.73 -5.82 -3.08
C SER A 122 17.83 -4.80 -4.21
N ASN A 123 17.23 -5.09 -5.35
CA ASN A 123 17.19 -4.18 -6.50
C ASN A 123 16.25 -3.00 -6.28
N GLY A 124 15.26 -3.16 -5.38
CA GLY A 124 14.33 -2.12 -4.99
C GLY A 124 13.56 -2.50 -3.73
N ILE A 125 12.94 -1.51 -3.09
CA ILE A 125 12.25 -1.67 -1.82
C ILE A 125 10.83 -1.09 -1.93
N ILE A 126 9.83 -1.86 -1.51
CA ILE A 126 8.48 -1.38 -1.20
C ILE A 126 8.41 -1.20 0.32
N LEU A 127 8.08 -0.01 0.78
CA LEU A 127 8.19 0.39 2.19
C LEU A 127 6.90 0.99 2.71
N PHE A 128 6.46 0.59 3.90
CA PHE A 128 5.53 1.35 4.72
C PHE A 128 6.31 2.21 5.72
N PRO A 129 6.43 3.53 5.52
CA PRO A 129 7.22 4.40 6.40
C PRO A 129 6.38 4.90 7.58
N SER A 130 6.36 4.17 8.70
CA SER A 130 5.62 4.59 9.90
C SER A 130 6.28 5.77 10.62
N ARG A 131 7.61 5.87 10.55
CA ARG A 131 8.40 6.97 11.13
C ARG A 131 9.29 7.64 10.09
N PRO A 132 8.74 8.46 9.16
CA PRO A 132 9.51 9.02 8.05
C PRO A 132 10.75 9.82 8.47
N LYS A 133 10.71 10.44 9.66
CA LYS A 133 11.85 11.25 10.20
C LYS A 133 13.03 10.36 10.56
N SER A 134 12.81 9.21 11.20
CA SER A 134 13.88 8.28 11.58
C SER A 134 14.46 7.57 10.35
N LEU A 135 13.65 7.29 9.36
CA LEU A 135 14.06 6.65 8.11
C LEU A 135 14.89 7.55 7.17
N ARG A 136 14.95 8.85 7.41
CA ARG A 136 15.62 9.79 6.50
C ARG A 136 17.09 9.41 6.20
N GLY A 137 17.81 8.90 7.20
CA GLY A 137 19.21 8.43 7.04
C GLY A 137 19.29 7.20 6.12
N TRP A 138 18.39 6.27 6.31
CA TRP A 138 18.28 5.04 5.55
C TRP A 138 17.87 5.30 4.10
N MET A 139 16.92 6.19 3.87
CA MET A 139 16.51 6.62 2.53
C MET A 139 17.67 7.26 1.74
N LYS A 140 18.50 8.07 2.41
CA LYS A 140 19.74 8.60 1.81
C LYS A 140 20.74 7.50 1.46
N ARG A 141 20.86 6.46 2.29
CA ARG A 141 21.71 5.28 1.98
C ARG A 141 21.18 4.54 0.76
N ALA A 142 19.86 4.28 0.68
CA ALA A 142 19.23 3.67 -0.48
C ALA A 142 19.50 4.45 -1.77
N THR A 143 19.34 5.79 -1.71
CA THR A 143 19.62 6.69 -2.86
C THR A 143 21.08 6.58 -3.30
N ARG A 144 22.04 6.57 -2.36
CA ARG A 144 23.48 6.41 -2.68
C ARG A 144 23.80 5.03 -3.27
N ALA A 145 23.15 4.01 -2.78
CA ALA A 145 23.25 2.63 -3.29
C ALA A 145 22.49 2.43 -4.61
N LYS A 146 21.76 3.45 -5.11
CA LYS A 146 20.88 3.39 -6.28
C LYS A 146 19.78 2.33 -6.16
N VAL A 147 19.34 2.07 -4.94
CA VAL A 147 18.19 1.21 -4.64
C VAL A 147 16.94 2.09 -4.56
N PRO A 148 16.03 2.03 -5.55
CA PRO A 148 14.80 2.83 -5.53
C PRO A 148 13.84 2.33 -4.44
N VAL A 149 13.13 3.28 -3.82
CA VAL A 149 12.14 3.01 -2.79
C VAL A 149 10.78 3.54 -3.25
N VAL A 150 9.77 2.67 -3.21
CA VAL A 150 8.36 3.03 -3.38
C VAL A 150 7.67 2.91 -2.04
N CYS A 151 7.05 3.98 -1.57
CA CYS A 151 6.23 3.96 -0.37
C CYS A 151 4.84 3.43 -0.69
N VAL A 152 4.23 2.70 0.25
CA VAL A 152 2.87 2.17 0.14
C VAL A 152 2.05 2.57 1.37
N SER A 153 0.78 2.90 1.17
CA SER A 153 -0.19 3.34 2.17
C SER A 153 0.09 4.74 2.72
N THR A 154 1.28 5.02 3.19
CA THR A 154 1.67 6.36 3.68
C THR A 154 2.96 6.85 3.02
N ASP A 155 3.23 8.14 3.12
CA ASP A 155 4.33 8.80 2.43
C ASP A 155 5.51 9.14 3.37
N ALA A 156 6.71 9.13 2.79
CA ALA A 156 7.92 9.72 3.36
C ALA A 156 8.39 10.89 2.47
N PRO A 157 7.76 12.06 2.51
CA PRO A 157 8.11 13.18 1.66
C PRO A 157 9.54 13.65 1.92
N ASP A 158 10.18 14.26 0.91
CA ASP A 158 11.53 14.82 0.97
C ASP A 158 12.65 13.82 1.35
N THR A 159 12.44 12.54 1.07
CA THR A 159 13.41 11.47 1.39
C THR A 159 14.11 10.86 0.17
N GLY A 160 13.75 11.28 -1.04
CA GLY A 160 14.29 10.72 -2.28
C GLY A 160 13.61 9.40 -2.69
N ARG A 161 12.43 9.11 -2.16
CA ARG A 161 11.60 8.01 -2.68
C ARG A 161 11.23 8.22 -4.14
N VAL A 162 11.04 7.14 -4.88
CA VAL A 162 10.65 7.17 -6.29
C VAL A 162 9.17 7.56 -6.44
N ALA A 163 8.32 6.93 -5.64
CA ALA A 163 6.88 7.17 -5.64
C ALA A 163 6.26 6.79 -4.28
N VAL A 164 5.03 7.27 -4.06
CA VAL A 164 4.10 6.74 -3.07
C VAL A 164 2.85 6.23 -3.77
N VAL A 165 2.34 5.08 -3.33
CA VAL A 165 1.04 4.54 -3.72
C VAL A 165 0.15 4.51 -2.48
N SER A 166 -0.91 5.30 -2.49
CA SER A 166 -1.83 5.44 -1.35
C SER A 166 -3.25 5.75 -1.84
N ILE A 167 -4.20 5.72 -0.92
CA ILE A 167 -5.51 6.32 -1.19
C ILE A 167 -5.42 7.85 -1.11
N ASP A 168 -6.46 8.53 -1.59
CA ASP A 168 -6.68 9.94 -1.30
C ASP A 168 -7.11 10.10 0.17
N THR A 169 -6.14 10.46 1.01
CA THR A 169 -6.31 10.63 2.46
C THR A 169 -7.21 11.82 2.79
N MET A 170 -7.10 12.89 2.00
CA MET A 170 -7.93 14.08 2.16
C MET A 170 -9.39 13.75 1.81
N ALA A 171 -9.64 13.05 0.70
CA ALA A 171 -10.96 12.60 0.32
C ALA A 171 -11.58 11.66 1.39
N SER A 172 -10.76 10.77 1.99
CA SER A 172 -11.21 9.85 3.05
C SER A 172 -11.71 10.61 4.28
N GLY A 173 -10.90 11.56 4.79
CA GLY A 173 -11.28 12.38 5.94
C GLY A 173 -12.50 13.26 5.66
N SER A 174 -12.55 13.91 4.48
CA SER A 174 -13.67 14.76 4.07
C SER A 174 -14.96 13.96 3.92
N LEU A 175 -14.89 12.76 3.31
CA LEU A 175 -16.04 11.89 3.14
C LEU A 175 -16.61 11.44 4.50
N ALA A 176 -15.75 11.06 5.44
CA ALA A 176 -16.17 10.69 6.79
C ALA A 176 -16.86 11.87 7.50
N ALA A 177 -16.30 13.07 7.40
CA ALA A 177 -16.87 14.27 8.03
C ALA A 177 -18.24 14.66 7.47
N ASP A 178 -18.39 14.69 6.13
CA ASP A 178 -19.67 15.03 5.49
C ASP A 178 -20.76 14.00 5.83
N LEU A 179 -20.44 12.71 5.76
CA LEU A 179 -21.40 11.66 6.10
C LEU A 179 -21.81 11.67 7.57
N LEU A 180 -20.84 11.75 8.49
CA LEU A 180 -21.14 11.83 9.92
C LEU A 180 -21.94 13.07 10.27
N GLY A 181 -21.61 14.22 9.67
CA GLY A 181 -22.38 15.42 9.83
C GLY A 181 -23.83 15.27 9.38
N ARG A 182 -24.06 14.63 8.23
CA ARG A 182 -25.43 14.33 7.73
C ARG A 182 -26.17 13.35 8.63
N PHE A 183 -25.51 12.27 9.06
CA PHE A 183 -26.15 11.28 9.95
C PHE A 183 -26.54 11.86 11.31
N CYS A 184 -25.81 12.86 11.79
CA CYS A 184 -26.08 13.55 13.05
C CYS A 184 -26.95 14.80 12.90
N GLY A 185 -27.45 15.10 11.70
CA GLY A 185 -28.24 16.32 11.45
C GLY A 185 -27.43 17.61 11.62
N GLY A 186 -26.12 17.57 11.45
CA GLY A 186 -25.20 18.71 11.53
C GLY A 186 -24.91 19.21 12.94
N LYS A 187 -25.28 18.49 14.01
CA LYS A 187 -25.19 18.93 15.41
C LYS A 187 -24.60 17.86 16.31
N GLY A 188 -24.01 18.29 17.44
CA GLY A 188 -23.47 17.42 18.48
C GLY A 188 -21.95 17.37 18.46
N THR A 189 -21.41 16.40 19.18
CA THR A 189 -19.96 16.24 19.34
C THR A 189 -19.47 15.09 18.46
N ALA A 190 -18.34 15.31 17.80
CA ALA A 190 -17.62 14.35 16.97
C ALA A 190 -16.23 14.03 17.57
N ALA A 191 -15.80 12.80 17.43
CA ALA A 191 -14.46 12.36 17.78
C ALA A 191 -13.85 11.52 16.64
N ALA A 192 -12.54 11.33 16.69
CA ALA A 192 -11.85 10.41 15.82
C ALA A 192 -10.79 9.62 16.60
N THR A 193 -10.54 8.39 16.17
CA THR A 193 -9.41 7.57 16.63
C THR A 193 -8.41 7.36 15.50
N LEU A 194 -7.15 7.20 15.84
CA LEU A 194 -6.05 6.97 14.90
C LEU A 194 -4.90 6.27 15.60
N SER A 195 -4.02 5.65 14.81
CA SER A 195 -2.84 5.03 15.39
C SER A 195 -1.85 6.08 15.94
N ALA A 196 -1.34 6.98 15.09
CA ALA A 196 -0.45 8.06 15.53
C ALA A 196 -0.47 9.25 14.56
N LEU A 197 -0.44 10.47 15.10
CA LEU A 197 -0.31 11.71 14.31
C LEU A 197 1.05 11.88 13.63
N SER A 198 2.05 11.08 14.02
CA SER A 198 3.35 11.03 13.35
C SER A 198 3.30 10.38 11.97
N ILE A 199 2.27 9.62 11.68
CA ILE A 199 2.00 9.00 10.37
C ILE A 199 1.28 10.02 9.50
N ASN A 200 1.89 10.38 8.36
CA ASN A 200 1.36 11.44 7.49
C ASN A 200 -0.08 11.18 7.06
N GLU A 201 -0.39 9.95 6.67
CA GLU A 201 -1.73 9.55 6.26
C GLU A 201 -2.79 9.84 7.34
N HIS A 202 -2.50 9.48 8.58
CA HIS A 202 -3.43 9.73 9.70
C HIS A 202 -3.60 11.22 9.96
N ALA A 203 -2.51 11.98 10.01
CA ALA A 203 -2.56 13.42 10.20
C ALA A 203 -3.35 14.13 9.08
N GLU A 204 -3.23 13.68 7.84
CA GLU A 204 -3.99 14.22 6.70
C GLU A 204 -5.48 13.89 6.79
N LYS A 205 -5.84 12.65 7.10
CA LYS A 205 -7.24 12.25 7.32
C LYS A 205 -7.91 13.10 8.41
N ILE A 206 -7.24 13.27 9.55
CA ILE A 206 -7.77 14.08 10.68
C ILE A 206 -7.90 15.54 10.28
N ARG A 207 -6.91 16.11 9.59
CA ARG A 207 -6.96 17.50 9.11
C ARG A 207 -8.14 17.73 8.14
N ALA A 208 -8.33 16.81 7.20
CA ALA A 208 -9.41 16.87 6.23
C ALA A 208 -10.77 16.69 6.93
N PHE A 209 -10.87 15.75 7.87
CA PHE A 209 -12.06 15.55 8.69
C PHE A 209 -12.45 16.82 9.45
N GLN A 210 -11.53 17.39 10.19
CA GLN A 210 -11.74 18.61 10.98
C GLN A 210 -12.14 19.80 10.10
N SER A 211 -11.42 20.02 9.00
CA SER A 211 -11.68 21.14 8.09
C SER A 211 -13.05 21.02 7.42
N THR A 212 -13.40 19.81 6.97
CA THR A 212 -14.71 19.56 6.32
C THR A 212 -15.84 19.66 7.32
N LEU A 213 -15.68 19.12 8.52
CA LEU A 213 -16.69 19.21 9.57
C LEU A 213 -16.96 20.67 9.93
N ALA A 214 -15.91 21.48 10.14
CA ALA A 214 -16.04 22.91 10.44
C ALA A 214 -16.68 23.71 9.30
N GLY A 215 -16.40 23.34 8.04
CA GLY A 215 -16.94 24.04 6.86
C GLY A 215 -18.38 23.67 6.53
N LEU A 216 -18.76 22.40 6.62
CA LEU A 216 -20.08 21.91 6.22
C LEU A 216 -21.08 21.76 7.40
N HIS A 217 -20.57 21.52 8.61
CA HIS A 217 -21.36 21.24 9.81
C HIS A 217 -20.85 22.06 11.01
N PRO A 218 -20.88 23.40 10.95
CA PRO A 218 -20.24 24.29 11.93
C PRO A 218 -20.83 24.21 13.35
N GLU A 219 -22.02 23.64 13.52
CA GLU A 219 -22.59 23.38 14.83
C GLU A 219 -22.08 22.07 15.48
N MET A 220 -21.28 21.29 14.77
CA MET A 220 -20.62 20.10 15.33
C MET A 220 -19.28 20.48 15.97
N LYS A 221 -19.08 20.05 17.22
CA LYS A 221 -17.82 20.21 17.93
C LYS A 221 -16.93 18.99 17.67
N PHE A 222 -15.68 19.22 17.26
CA PHE A 222 -14.68 18.15 17.13
C PHE A 222 -13.79 18.13 18.37
N LEU A 223 -13.64 16.94 18.97
CA LEU A 223 -12.75 16.71 20.10
C LEU A 223 -11.32 16.41 19.61
N GLU A 224 -10.35 16.52 20.53
CA GLU A 224 -8.99 16.05 20.25
C GLU A 224 -9.00 14.57 19.84
N PRO A 225 -8.30 14.20 18.76
CA PRO A 225 -8.26 12.83 18.30
C PRO A 225 -7.59 11.91 19.34
N VAL A 226 -8.03 10.66 19.39
CA VAL A 226 -7.49 9.64 20.29
C VAL A 226 -6.47 8.80 19.55
N GLU A 227 -5.21 8.83 19.98
CA GLU A 227 -4.15 7.96 19.46
C GLU A 227 -4.14 6.63 20.22
N ASP A 228 -4.16 5.49 19.49
CA ASP A 228 -4.22 4.13 20.05
C ASP A 228 -2.96 3.30 19.75
N HIS A 229 -2.04 3.82 18.94
CA HIS A 229 -0.76 3.22 18.55
C HIS A 229 -0.87 1.82 17.94
N ASP A 230 -2.04 1.48 17.35
CA ASP A 230 -2.42 0.14 16.88
C ASP A 230 -2.39 -0.93 17.98
N ILE A 231 -2.61 -0.52 19.24
CA ILE A 231 -2.69 -1.40 20.39
C ILE A 231 -4.16 -1.55 20.81
N GLU A 232 -4.72 -2.74 20.63
CA GLU A 232 -6.15 -3.02 20.88
C GLU A 232 -6.60 -2.63 22.30
N SER A 233 -5.79 -2.90 23.33
CA SER A 233 -6.11 -2.51 24.71
C SER A 233 -6.12 -1.01 24.91
N GLU A 234 -5.21 -0.26 24.24
CA GLU A 234 -5.24 1.20 24.30
C GLU A 234 -6.47 1.76 23.60
N ALA A 235 -6.81 1.25 22.42
CA ALA A 235 -7.99 1.64 21.67
C ALA A 235 -9.26 1.46 22.53
N TYR A 236 -9.41 0.29 23.16
CA TYR A 236 -10.54 0.00 24.05
C TYR A 236 -10.59 0.94 25.26
N ASP A 237 -9.50 1.01 26.05
CA ASP A 237 -9.49 1.76 27.31
C ASP A 237 -9.63 3.26 27.10
N LYS A 238 -8.95 3.82 26.10
CA LYS A 238 -9.04 5.25 25.77
C LYS A 238 -10.43 5.62 25.24
N CYS A 239 -11.03 4.77 24.39
CA CYS A 239 -12.40 5.00 23.91
C CYS A 239 -13.45 4.83 25.02
N ARG A 240 -13.29 3.84 25.90
CA ARG A 240 -14.17 3.70 27.07
C ARG A 240 -14.15 4.95 27.96
N LYS A 241 -12.96 5.53 28.18
CA LYS A 241 -12.82 6.79 28.90
C LYS A 241 -13.46 7.96 28.13
N LEU A 242 -13.24 8.06 26.82
CA LEU A 242 -13.85 9.08 25.96
C LEU A 242 -15.38 9.04 26.08
N PHE A 243 -16.00 7.87 25.96
CA PHE A 243 -17.44 7.70 26.01
C PHE A 243 -18.02 8.04 27.37
N ALA A 244 -17.33 7.67 28.46
CA ALA A 244 -17.74 8.03 29.81
C ALA A 244 -17.68 9.54 30.09
N THR A 245 -16.73 10.25 29.45
CA THR A 245 -16.55 11.70 29.66
C THR A 245 -17.37 12.55 28.69
N HIS A 246 -17.84 11.98 27.59
CA HIS A 246 -18.60 12.69 26.53
C HIS A 246 -19.90 11.94 26.18
N PRO A 247 -20.90 11.93 27.05
CA PRO A 247 -22.19 11.27 26.78
C PRO A 247 -22.99 11.97 25.66
N ASP A 248 -22.60 13.18 25.29
CA ASP A 248 -23.11 13.96 24.16
C ASP A 248 -22.47 13.62 22.80
N LEU A 249 -21.52 12.68 22.77
CA LEU A 249 -20.86 12.25 21.54
C LEU A 249 -21.89 11.59 20.59
N ARG A 250 -21.89 12.01 19.32
CA ARG A 250 -22.82 11.53 18.29
C ARG A 250 -22.13 10.93 17.09
N ALA A 251 -20.91 11.36 16.79
CA ALA A 251 -20.16 11.00 15.60
C ALA A 251 -18.79 10.46 15.97
N LEU A 252 -18.40 9.33 15.39
CA LEU A 252 -17.09 8.72 15.60
C LEU A 252 -16.48 8.27 14.26
N TYR A 253 -15.29 8.78 13.95
CA TYR A 253 -14.49 8.34 12.82
C TYR A 253 -13.32 7.50 13.32
N ILE A 254 -13.27 6.22 12.93
CA ILE A 254 -12.16 5.31 13.23
C ILE A 254 -11.28 5.24 11.98
N THR A 255 -10.10 5.87 12.03
CA THR A 255 -9.27 6.08 10.83
C THR A 255 -8.40 4.89 10.47
N THR A 256 -8.33 3.87 11.34
CA THR A 256 -7.51 2.67 11.20
C THR A 256 -8.36 1.40 11.24
N GLU A 257 -7.71 0.26 11.09
CA GLU A 257 -8.36 -1.05 11.22
C GLU A 257 -8.66 -1.48 12.69
N ALA A 258 -8.23 -0.69 13.69
CA ALA A 258 -8.49 -0.94 15.12
C ALA A 258 -9.95 -0.67 15.54
N SER A 259 -10.92 -1.01 14.68
CA SER A 259 -12.33 -0.65 14.90
C SER A 259 -13.02 -1.55 15.92
N ILE A 260 -12.67 -2.83 16.02
CA ILE A 260 -13.38 -3.76 16.91
C ILE A 260 -13.26 -3.37 18.37
N PRO A 261 -12.06 -3.14 18.97
CA PRO A 261 -11.97 -2.72 20.37
C PRO A 261 -12.69 -1.40 20.65
N VAL A 262 -12.74 -0.48 19.70
CA VAL A 262 -13.50 0.79 19.83
C VAL A 262 -15.00 0.53 19.84
N ILE A 263 -15.52 -0.37 19.00
CA ILE A 263 -16.94 -0.75 18.96
C ILE A 263 -17.31 -1.51 20.25
N GLU A 264 -16.45 -2.36 20.76
CA GLU A 264 -16.65 -3.06 22.04
C GLU A 264 -16.71 -2.06 23.20
N ALA A 265 -15.82 -1.08 23.26
CA ALA A 265 -15.88 0.00 24.24
C ALA A 265 -17.21 0.80 24.17
N ALA A 266 -17.71 1.08 22.95
CA ALA A 266 -19.00 1.75 22.77
C ALA A 266 -20.17 0.85 23.24
N ARG A 267 -20.09 -0.46 23.02
CA ARG A 267 -21.09 -1.43 23.48
C ARG A 267 -21.14 -1.49 25.00
N ASP A 268 -19.98 -1.63 25.66
CA ASP A 268 -19.87 -1.78 27.11
C ASP A 268 -20.25 -0.50 27.88
N THR A 269 -20.11 0.65 27.26
CA THR A 269 -20.53 1.94 27.81
C THR A 269 -21.97 2.35 27.46
N GLY A 270 -22.70 1.51 26.69
CA GLY A 270 -24.07 1.81 26.25
C GLY A 270 -24.16 2.91 25.19
N MET A 271 -23.03 3.28 24.57
CA MET A 271 -22.99 4.30 23.52
C MET A 271 -23.30 3.72 22.13
N LEU A 272 -23.16 2.41 21.95
CA LEU A 272 -23.49 1.76 20.68
C LEU A 272 -24.98 1.94 20.37
N GLY A 273 -25.31 2.38 19.16
CA GLY A 273 -26.68 2.76 18.77
C GLY A 273 -27.01 4.24 19.00
N GLN A 274 -26.24 4.97 19.83
CA GLN A 274 -26.33 6.42 19.96
C GLN A 274 -25.30 7.14 19.06
N LEU A 275 -24.23 6.44 18.72
CA LEU A 275 -23.15 6.91 17.86
C LEU A 275 -23.41 6.56 16.40
N SER A 276 -23.20 7.53 15.50
CA SER A 276 -22.95 7.25 14.10
C SER A 276 -21.46 6.95 13.94
N ILE A 277 -21.10 5.72 13.55
CA ILE A 277 -19.72 5.28 13.42
C ILE A 277 -19.37 5.11 11.94
N ILE A 278 -18.28 5.73 11.50
CA ILE A 278 -17.61 5.40 10.25
C ILE A 278 -16.27 4.78 10.58
N ALA A 279 -16.04 3.56 10.09
CA ALA A 279 -14.80 2.82 10.27
C ALA A 279 -13.91 2.92 9.03
N THR A 280 -12.77 2.25 9.07
CA THR A 280 -11.82 2.14 7.96
C THR A 280 -11.54 0.67 7.67
N ASP A 281 -11.34 0.36 6.38
CA ASP A 281 -11.12 -0.97 5.81
C ASP A 281 -12.32 -1.92 5.89
N LEU A 282 -12.10 -3.18 5.49
CA LEU A 282 -13.14 -4.18 5.44
C LEU A 282 -12.56 -5.56 5.76
N PHE A 283 -13.00 -6.13 6.88
CA PHE A 283 -12.61 -7.46 7.34
C PHE A 283 -13.82 -8.15 8.00
N PRO A 284 -13.79 -9.48 8.22
CA PRO A 284 -14.99 -10.24 8.59
C PRO A 284 -15.75 -9.70 9.80
N LYS A 285 -15.06 -9.40 10.90
CA LYS A 285 -15.71 -8.87 12.12
C LYS A 285 -16.37 -7.50 11.88
N LEU A 286 -15.73 -6.61 11.13
CA LEU A 286 -16.31 -5.31 10.79
C LEU A 286 -17.49 -5.45 9.83
N ALA A 287 -17.45 -6.39 8.91
CA ALA A 287 -18.57 -6.70 8.03
C ALA A 287 -19.82 -7.15 8.83
N ASP A 288 -19.63 -7.89 9.90
CA ASP A 288 -20.73 -8.28 10.80
C ASP A 288 -21.31 -7.07 11.54
N GLU A 289 -20.49 -6.13 12.00
CA GLU A 289 -20.93 -4.88 12.63
C GLU A 289 -21.69 -3.96 11.64
N LEU A 290 -21.26 -3.91 10.38
CA LEU A 290 -22.00 -3.23 9.29
C LEU A 290 -23.35 -3.88 9.03
N ARG A 291 -23.43 -5.22 8.98
CA ARG A 291 -24.71 -5.95 8.81
C ARG A 291 -25.66 -5.72 9.96
N ALA A 292 -25.15 -5.71 11.18
CA ALA A 292 -25.91 -5.43 12.39
C ALA A 292 -26.40 -3.97 12.48
N GLY A 293 -25.81 -3.06 11.69
CA GLY A 293 -26.15 -1.63 11.72
C GLY A 293 -25.44 -0.86 12.86
N ASN A 294 -24.49 -1.47 13.53
CA ASN A 294 -23.68 -0.85 14.58
C ASN A 294 -22.65 0.14 14.00
N VAL A 295 -22.24 -0.07 12.76
CA VAL A 295 -21.39 0.81 11.96
C VAL A 295 -22.17 1.27 10.75
N ALA A 296 -22.25 2.58 10.53
CA ALA A 296 -23.03 3.17 9.44
C ALA A 296 -22.37 2.97 8.07
N ALA A 297 -21.05 3.07 8.04
CA ALA A 297 -20.24 2.90 6.83
C ALA A 297 -18.78 2.55 7.19
N THR A 298 -18.05 2.02 6.24
CA THR A 298 -16.59 1.96 6.29
C THR A 298 -15.97 2.54 5.01
N ILE A 299 -14.80 3.15 5.17
CA ILE A 299 -13.99 3.65 4.06
C ILE A 299 -12.93 2.60 3.73
N TYR A 300 -13.16 1.86 2.64
CA TYR A 300 -12.27 0.80 2.21
C TYR A 300 -11.10 1.37 1.40
N GLN A 301 -9.91 1.14 1.87
CA GLN A 301 -8.66 1.72 1.35
C GLN A 301 -8.07 0.94 0.17
N ARG A 302 -8.68 -0.15 -0.26
CA ARG A 302 -8.23 -0.95 -1.42
C ARG A 302 -6.79 -1.48 -1.25
N PRO A 303 -6.43 -2.11 -0.12
CA PRO A 303 -5.05 -2.49 0.20
C PRO A 303 -4.40 -3.39 -0.87
N ARG A 304 -5.16 -4.33 -1.43
CA ARG A 304 -4.69 -5.21 -2.51
C ARG A 304 -4.31 -4.43 -3.76
N SER A 305 -5.12 -3.43 -4.13
CA SER A 305 -4.81 -2.55 -5.27
C SER A 305 -3.58 -1.68 -5.00
N GLN A 306 -3.41 -1.19 -3.77
CA GLN A 306 -2.22 -0.44 -3.38
C GLN A 306 -0.96 -1.31 -3.53
N GLY A 307 -0.99 -2.54 -3.02
CA GLY A 307 0.14 -3.48 -3.15
C GLY A 307 0.48 -3.79 -4.60
N ARG A 308 -0.53 -4.12 -5.43
CA ARG A 308 -0.33 -4.41 -6.85
C ARG A 308 0.28 -3.22 -7.60
N LEU A 309 -0.21 -2.01 -7.35
CA LEU A 309 0.32 -0.80 -7.98
C LEU A 309 1.72 -0.43 -7.47
N ALA A 310 2.01 -0.62 -6.17
CA ALA A 310 3.35 -0.38 -5.63
C ALA A 310 4.39 -1.29 -6.31
N PHE A 311 4.05 -2.57 -6.48
CA PHE A 311 4.87 -3.50 -7.24
C PHE A 311 5.04 -3.03 -8.70
N GLN A 312 3.96 -2.71 -9.40
CA GLN A 312 4.00 -2.27 -10.80
C GLN A 312 4.86 -1.01 -11.00
N VAL A 313 4.70 -0.02 -10.11
CA VAL A 313 5.49 1.23 -10.16
C VAL A 313 6.98 0.95 -9.98
N LEU A 314 7.34 0.11 -8.99
CA LEU A 314 8.73 -0.26 -8.74
C LEU A 314 9.31 -1.07 -9.91
N TYR A 315 8.55 -2.04 -10.41
CA TYR A 315 8.93 -2.85 -11.56
C TYR A 315 9.16 -2.00 -12.82
N ASP A 316 8.22 -1.14 -13.18
CA ASP A 316 8.36 -0.25 -14.35
C ASP A 316 9.56 0.68 -14.23
N TYR A 317 9.80 1.20 -13.04
CA TYR A 317 10.98 2.02 -12.76
C TYR A 317 12.28 1.25 -12.96
N LEU A 318 12.37 0.05 -12.41
CA LEU A 318 13.59 -0.78 -12.45
C LEU A 318 13.84 -1.39 -13.81
N VAL A 319 12.82 -1.96 -14.42
CA VAL A 319 12.96 -2.80 -15.62
C VAL A 319 12.81 -1.98 -16.90
N GLU A 320 11.84 -1.09 -16.94
CA GLU A 320 11.56 -0.31 -18.15
C GLU A 320 12.19 1.07 -18.14
N GLY A 321 12.82 1.47 -17.04
CA GLY A 321 13.42 2.79 -16.88
C GLY A 321 12.38 3.92 -17.00
N ARG A 322 11.10 3.62 -16.75
CA ARG A 322 10.05 4.63 -16.78
C ARG A 322 10.20 5.54 -15.56
N ALA A 323 10.13 6.85 -15.78
CA ALA A 323 9.99 7.77 -14.68
C ALA A 323 8.65 7.48 -13.98
N ALA A 324 8.70 7.18 -12.69
CA ALA A 324 7.48 6.97 -11.92
C ALA A 324 6.72 8.28 -11.73
N ASN A 325 5.38 8.21 -11.76
CA ASN A 325 4.58 9.28 -11.15
C ASN A 325 4.91 9.32 -9.66
N PRO A 326 5.41 10.44 -9.11
CA PRO A 326 5.82 10.51 -7.72
C PRO A 326 4.67 10.28 -6.73
N GLN A 327 3.42 10.38 -7.20
CA GLN A 327 2.24 10.13 -6.39
C GLN A 327 1.20 9.37 -7.21
N VAL A 328 0.89 8.16 -6.80
CA VAL A 328 -0.15 7.30 -7.37
C VAL A 328 -1.27 7.20 -6.34
N THR A 329 -2.35 7.92 -6.61
CA THR A 329 -3.46 8.07 -5.67
C THR A 329 -4.67 7.26 -6.15
N LEU A 330 -5.25 6.49 -5.25
CA LEU A 330 -6.47 5.70 -5.44
C LEU A 330 -7.64 6.38 -4.75
N ALA A 331 -8.80 6.40 -5.39
CA ALA A 331 -10.03 6.83 -4.72
C ALA A 331 -10.41 5.80 -3.62
N PRO A 332 -10.75 6.26 -2.40
CA PRO A 332 -11.32 5.38 -1.37
C PRO A 332 -12.72 4.93 -1.78
N HIS A 333 -13.11 3.73 -1.36
CA HIS A 333 -14.47 3.25 -1.60
C HIS A 333 -15.31 3.37 -0.32
N LEU A 334 -16.51 3.91 -0.46
CA LEU A 334 -17.50 3.88 0.62
C LEU A 334 -18.25 2.54 0.59
N VAL A 335 -18.19 1.81 1.69
CA VAL A 335 -18.93 0.56 1.88
C VAL A 335 -19.95 0.73 2.98
N MET A 336 -21.18 0.46 2.63
CA MET A 336 -22.34 0.48 3.53
C MET A 336 -23.05 -0.87 3.45
N ARG A 337 -24.01 -1.12 4.36
CA ARG A 337 -24.79 -2.35 4.37
C ARG A 337 -25.36 -2.72 2.98
N GLY A 338 -25.78 -1.71 2.19
CA GLY A 338 -26.44 -1.93 0.90
C GLY A 338 -25.52 -2.45 -0.22
N ASN A 339 -24.20 -2.19 -0.14
CA ASN A 339 -23.21 -2.62 -1.12
C ASN A 339 -22.14 -3.59 -0.55
N LEU A 340 -22.28 -3.97 0.73
CA LEU A 340 -21.30 -4.79 1.44
C LEU A 340 -21.00 -6.13 0.74
N ASP A 341 -22.04 -6.84 0.33
CA ASP A 341 -21.88 -8.17 -0.25
C ASP A 341 -21.13 -8.12 -1.60
N PHE A 342 -21.24 -7.03 -2.36
CA PHE A 342 -20.47 -6.81 -3.56
C PHE A 342 -18.95 -6.76 -3.30
N PHE A 343 -18.54 -6.11 -2.20
CA PHE A 343 -17.12 -6.04 -1.83
C PHE A 343 -16.62 -7.36 -1.25
N LEU A 344 -17.44 -8.08 -0.48
CA LEU A 344 -17.04 -9.36 0.12
C LEU A 344 -16.89 -10.47 -0.93
N GLN A 345 -17.71 -10.46 -1.99
CA GLN A 345 -17.62 -11.44 -3.08
C GLN A 345 -16.37 -11.27 -3.95
N ARG A 346 -15.81 -10.05 -4.01
CA ARG A 346 -14.59 -9.74 -4.75
C ARG A 346 -13.30 -9.97 -3.96
N GLN A 347 -13.37 -10.20 -2.66
CA GLN A 347 -12.22 -10.65 -1.88
C GLN A 347 -12.00 -12.14 -2.19
N PRO A 348 -10.82 -12.55 -2.71
CA PRO A 348 -10.53 -13.97 -2.84
C PRO A 348 -10.64 -14.59 -1.45
N VAL A 349 -11.43 -15.64 -1.36
CA VAL A 349 -11.58 -16.41 -0.11
C VAL A 349 -10.19 -16.86 0.29
N LEU A 350 -9.63 -16.26 1.34
CA LEU A 350 -8.41 -16.73 1.98
C LEU A 350 -8.67 -18.19 2.37
N GLY A 351 -8.00 -19.10 1.64
CA GLY A 351 -8.20 -20.52 1.77
C GLY A 351 -8.11 -20.94 3.22
N ARG A 352 -9.14 -21.65 3.71
CA ARG A 352 -9.04 -22.43 4.92
C ARG A 352 -7.75 -23.26 4.85
N VAL A 353 -6.76 -22.91 5.63
CA VAL A 353 -5.64 -23.78 5.91
C VAL A 353 -6.23 -25.01 6.60
N LYS A 354 -6.51 -26.04 5.82
CA LYS A 354 -6.77 -27.38 6.38
C LYS A 354 -5.44 -27.80 7.00
N SER A 355 -5.40 -27.84 8.33
CA SER A 355 -4.38 -28.58 9.06
C SER A 355 -4.42 -30.03 8.53
N ALA A 356 -3.44 -30.41 7.75
CA ALA A 356 -3.24 -31.78 7.32
C ALA A 356 -2.72 -32.56 8.52
N SER A 357 -3.63 -33.23 9.25
CA SER A 357 -3.28 -34.37 10.08
C SER A 357 -2.92 -35.53 9.13
N ALA A 358 -1.75 -36.11 9.35
CA ALA A 358 -1.25 -37.27 8.67
C ALA A 358 -2.23 -38.47 8.72
N GLY A 359 -2.44 -39.10 7.58
CA GLY A 359 -3.19 -40.36 7.48
C GLY A 359 -3.08 -40.91 6.08
N ALA A 360 -2.20 -41.91 5.92
CA ALA A 360 -2.03 -42.64 4.68
C ALA A 360 -3.29 -43.47 4.35
N ALA A 361 -3.67 -43.53 3.06
CA ALA A 361 -4.09 -44.77 2.40
C ALA A 361 -4.45 -44.56 0.93
N ASN A 362 -4.00 -45.48 0.14
CA ASN A 362 -4.22 -45.73 -1.31
C ASN A 362 -5.67 -45.72 -1.79
N GLY A 363 -5.88 -45.24 -3.02
CA GLY A 363 -7.11 -45.55 -3.76
C GLY A 363 -7.13 -44.88 -5.14
N ARG A 364 -6.80 -45.63 -6.17
CA ARG A 364 -7.07 -45.31 -7.59
C ARG A 364 -8.56 -45.18 -7.81
N PHE A 365 -9.02 -44.20 -8.56
CA PHE A 365 -10.13 -44.34 -9.51
C PHE A 365 -10.07 -43.34 -10.65
N SER A 366 -10.34 -43.84 -11.82
CA SER A 366 -10.36 -43.24 -13.15
C SER A 366 -11.67 -42.52 -13.44
N GLY A 367 -11.62 -41.46 -14.26
CA GLY A 367 -12.59 -41.32 -15.35
C GLY A 367 -13.52 -40.12 -15.33
N ALA A 368 -13.48 -39.42 -16.46
CA ALA A 368 -14.56 -38.70 -17.14
C ALA A 368 -14.86 -37.23 -16.73
N GLY A 369 -14.40 -36.27 -17.46
CA GLY A 369 -15.12 -35.45 -18.44
C GLY A 369 -16.21 -34.52 -17.89
N ALA A 370 -15.94 -33.22 -17.79
CA ALA A 370 -17.00 -32.21 -17.93
C ALA A 370 -16.41 -30.85 -18.36
N ASN A 371 -17.07 -30.29 -19.33
CA ASN A 371 -16.86 -29.12 -20.13
C ASN A 371 -16.39 -27.84 -19.38
N ALA A 372 -15.35 -27.22 -19.94
CA ALA A 372 -14.98 -25.83 -19.69
C ALA A 372 -15.99 -24.89 -20.36
N VAL A 373 -16.62 -24.04 -19.58
CA VAL A 373 -17.30 -22.84 -20.07
C VAL A 373 -16.28 -21.72 -19.94
N SER A 374 -15.89 -21.13 -21.06
CA SER A 374 -15.02 -19.97 -21.15
C SER A 374 -15.76 -18.73 -20.65
N ASP A 375 -15.33 -18.18 -19.52
CA ASP A 375 -15.68 -16.83 -19.12
C ASP A 375 -14.75 -15.86 -19.83
N THR A 376 -15.35 -15.08 -20.71
CA THR A 376 -14.73 -13.98 -21.44
C THR A 376 -14.45 -12.81 -20.49
N ASP A 377 -13.19 -12.36 -20.53
CA ASP A 377 -12.69 -11.12 -19.96
C ASP A 377 -13.63 -9.94 -20.22
N VAL A 378 -14.13 -9.35 -19.15
CA VAL A 378 -14.62 -7.97 -19.14
C VAL A 378 -13.52 -7.11 -18.53
N SER A 379 -12.82 -6.41 -19.40
CA SER A 379 -11.80 -5.42 -19.08
C SER A 379 -12.34 -4.36 -18.13
N ASP A 380 -11.74 -4.26 -16.93
CA ASP A 380 -11.93 -3.15 -16.00
C ASP A 380 -11.29 -1.87 -16.59
N ASN A 381 -12.08 -1.12 -17.36
CA ASN A 381 -11.86 0.29 -17.64
C ASN A 381 -12.89 1.09 -16.84
N PHE A 382 -12.52 1.52 -15.64
CA PHE A 382 -13.05 2.71 -14.99
C PHE A 382 -11.89 3.44 -14.31
N ASP A 383 -11.59 4.62 -14.88
CA ASP A 383 -10.67 5.67 -14.44
C ASP A 383 -10.89 6.10 -12.97
#